data_3a0ed338675c822aac451eb2c18e92f5
#
_entry.id   3a0ed338675c822aac451eb2c18e92f5
#
_cell.length_a   1.000
_cell.length_b   1.000
_cell.length_c   1.000
_cell.angle_alpha   90.00
_cell.angle_beta   90.00
_cell.angle_gamma   90.00
#
_symmetry.space_group_name_H-M   'P 1'
#
loop_
_entity.id
_entity.type
_entity.pdbx_description
1 polymer ?
#
loop_
_entity_poly.entity_id
_entity_poly.type
_entity_poly.pdbx_seq_one_letter_code
_entity_poly.pdbx_strand_id
1 'polypeptide(L)'
;MENAAIYFQDVEKSFGTLSVLKGISGQINRGEVVSIIGPSGCGKSTLLRCFNRLEQINGGQLLVDGMDLAKPNLTRKQLLGLRAKVGMVFQQCNLFPHMTVLDNLTLAPRKVLNQAPKESSHMARSYLEKVGLGEKADANPDQLSGGQKQRVAIARALCMEPDILLFDEPTSALDPELVGEVLMVMKQLAEEGMTMVVVTHEMQFAKEVGDRVFFLNQGKVEEQGNAREVLTSPRSDRLRTFLSRMSGTLV
;
A
#
# COMPACT_ATOMS: atom_id res chain seq x y z
N MET A 1 -5.73 -21.25 -6.74
CA MET A 1 -5.94 -19.87 -7.24
C MET A 1 -7.25 -19.24 -6.74
N GLU A 2 -8.13 -20.01 -6.09
CA GLU A 2 -9.48 -19.52 -5.69
C GLU A 2 -9.51 -18.40 -4.64
N ASN A 3 -8.45 -18.18 -3.86
CA ASN A 3 -8.42 -17.15 -2.82
C ASN A 3 -7.39 -16.02 -3.05
N ALA A 4 -6.67 -16.02 -4.15
CA ALA A 4 -5.64 -15.02 -4.40
C ALA A 4 -6.26 -13.67 -4.83
N ALA A 5 -6.02 -12.62 -4.04
CA ALA A 5 -6.34 -11.24 -4.40
C ALA A 5 -5.35 -10.70 -5.45
N ILE A 6 -4.07 -11.06 -5.29
CA ILE A 6 -2.99 -10.74 -6.24
C ILE A 6 -2.18 -12.00 -6.51
N TYR A 7 -1.97 -12.33 -7.78
CA TYR A 7 -1.08 -13.40 -8.23
C TYR A 7 -0.09 -12.82 -9.26
N PHE A 8 1.18 -13.12 -9.09
CA PHE A 8 2.23 -12.67 -10.01
C PHE A 8 3.29 -13.75 -10.18
N GLN A 9 3.72 -13.93 -11.42
CA GLN A 9 4.71 -14.93 -11.79
C GLN A 9 5.70 -14.33 -12.78
N ASP A 10 6.99 -14.47 -12.47
CA ASP A 10 8.13 -14.03 -13.29
C ASP A 10 8.00 -12.58 -13.76
N VAL A 11 7.47 -11.71 -12.87
CA VAL A 11 7.23 -10.30 -13.19
C VAL A 11 8.55 -9.59 -13.41
N GLU A 12 8.66 -8.96 -14.57
CA GLU A 12 9.80 -8.14 -14.99
C GLU A 12 9.39 -6.70 -15.22
N LYS A 13 10.24 -5.75 -14.79
CA LYS A 13 10.08 -4.33 -15.07
C LYS A 13 11.42 -3.68 -15.30
N SER A 14 11.50 -2.92 -16.41
CA SER A 14 12.66 -2.09 -16.75
C SER A 14 12.22 -0.66 -17.07
N PHE A 15 13.11 0.30 -16.81
CA PHE A 15 13.00 1.69 -17.23
C PHE A 15 14.20 2.00 -18.13
N GLY A 16 13.94 2.05 -19.45
CA GLY A 16 15.02 2.07 -20.42
C GLY A 16 15.94 0.85 -20.29
N THR A 17 17.20 1.07 -20.04
CA THR A 17 18.21 -0.01 -19.84
C THR A 17 18.30 -0.51 -18.41
N LEU A 18 17.65 0.17 -17.44
CA LEU A 18 17.71 -0.22 -16.04
C LEU A 18 16.64 -1.29 -15.73
N SER A 19 17.08 -2.54 -15.51
CA SER A 19 16.20 -3.62 -15.05
C SER A 19 16.00 -3.53 -13.54
N VAL A 20 14.74 -3.28 -13.11
CA VAL A 20 14.35 -3.07 -11.69
C VAL A 20 13.73 -4.31 -11.08
N LEU A 21 12.77 -4.96 -11.75
CA LEU A 21 12.21 -6.25 -11.33
C LEU A 21 12.70 -7.33 -12.29
N LYS A 22 13.19 -8.44 -11.72
CA LYS A 22 13.94 -9.48 -12.45
C LYS A 22 13.34 -10.87 -12.20
N GLY A 23 12.09 -11.06 -12.62
CA GLY A 23 11.40 -12.33 -12.45
C GLY A 23 10.89 -12.55 -11.02
N ILE A 24 10.06 -11.63 -10.52
CA ILE A 24 9.45 -11.72 -9.19
C ILE A 24 8.18 -12.56 -9.26
N SER A 25 8.07 -13.57 -8.38
CA SER A 25 6.89 -14.43 -8.29
C SER A 25 6.35 -14.49 -6.86
N GLY A 26 5.03 -14.60 -6.74
CA GLY A 26 4.33 -14.71 -5.46
C GLY A 26 2.82 -14.59 -5.60
N GLN A 27 2.14 -14.66 -4.46
CA GLN A 27 0.70 -14.43 -4.35
C GLN A 27 0.35 -13.77 -3.03
N ILE A 28 -0.75 -13.06 -2.99
CA ILE A 28 -1.32 -12.43 -1.81
C ILE A 28 -2.79 -12.84 -1.75
N ASN A 29 -3.21 -13.40 -0.63
CA ASN A 29 -4.58 -13.89 -0.46
C ASN A 29 -5.50 -12.78 0.05
N ARG A 30 -6.81 -12.98 -0.09
CA ARG A 30 -7.79 -12.05 0.49
C ARG A 30 -7.72 -12.08 2.01
N GLY A 31 -7.78 -10.90 2.64
CA GLY A 31 -7.63 -10.72 4.08
C GLY A 31 -6.18 -10.82 4.59
N GLU A 32 -5.20 -11.08 3.70
CA GLU A 32 -3.79 -11.20 4.09
C GLU A 32 -3.11 -9.83 4.13
N VAL A 33 -2.26 -9.61 5.14
CA VAL A 33 -1.37 -8.46 5.25
C VAL A 33 0.04 -8.89 4.86
N VAL A 34 0.53 -8.41 3.72
CA VAL A 34 1.87 -8.73 3.23
C VAL A 34 2.76 -7.48 3.30
N SER A 35 3.86 -7.58 4.05
CA SER A 35 4.88 -6.55 4.10
C SER A 35 5.97 -6.80 3.05
N ILE A 36 6.33 -5.77 2.29
CA ILE A 36 7.45 -5.78 1.34
C ILE A 36 8.57 -4.93 1.93
N ILE A 37 9.70 -5.57 2.25
CA ILE A 37 10.87 -4.93 2.85
C ILE A 37 12.10 -5.10 1.96
N GLY A 38 13.14 -4.30 2.21
CA GLY A 38 14.40 -4.38 1.48
C GLY A 38 15.10 -3.03 1.32
N PRO A 39 16.34 -3.03 0.83
CA PRO A 39 17.13 -1.82 0.63
C PRO A 39 16.45 -0.80 -0.30
N SER A 40 16.83 0.47 -0.19
CA SER A 40 16.38 1.49 -1.14
C SER A 40 16.79 1.13 -2.56
N GLY A 41 15.91 1.39 -3.53
CA GLY A 41 16.16 1.10 -4.95
C GLY A 41 16.04 -0.37 -5.36
N CYS A 42 15.69 -1.32 -4.47
CA CYS A 42 15.55 -2.74 -4.84
C CYS A 42 14.27 -3.10 -5.60
N GLY A 43 13.34 -2.14 -5.82
CA GLY A 43 12.14 -2.34 -6.62
C GLY A 43 10.82 -2.46 -5.84
N LYS A 44 10.79 -2.24 -4.51
CA LYS A 44 9.58 -2.35 -3.66
C LYS A 44 8.40 -1.53 -4.19
N SER A 45 8.57 -0.21 -4.28
CA SER A 45 7.53 0.71 -4.78
C SER A 45 7.17 0.43 -6.24
N THR A 46 8.14 -0.02 -7.05
CA THR A 46 7.88 -0.41 -8.44
C THR A 46 6.95 -1.62 -8.51
N LEU A 47 7.21 -2.66 -7.70
CA LEU A 47 6.34 -3.83 -7.62
C LEU A 47 4.93 -3.43 -7.14
N LEU A 48 4.85 -2.64 -6.08
CA LEU A 48 3.58 -2.15 -5.54
C LEU A 48 2.78 -1.39 -6.60
N ARG A 49 3.42 -0.51 -7.37
CA ARG A 49 2.78 0.27 -8.44
C ARG A 49 2.37 -0.57 -9.65
N CYS A 50 2.93 -1.75 -9.82
CA CYS A 50 2.44 -2.69 -10.83
C CYS A 50 1.06 -3.24 -10.43
N PHE A 51 0.76 -3.45 -9.16
CA PHE A 51 -0.50 -4.04 -8.70
C PHE A 51 -1.74 -3.17 -8.95
N ASN A 52 -1.59 -1.84 -9.08
CA ASN A 52 -2.67 -0.93 -9.50
C ASN A 52 -2.49 -0.36 -10.90
N ARG A 53 -1.56 -0.96 -11.68
CA ARG A 53 -1.27 -0.54 -13.06
C ARG A 53 -0.86 0.95 -13.18
N LEU A 54 -0.22 1.52 -12.14
CA LEU A 54 0.53 2.78 -12.26
C LEU A 54 1.83 2.53 -13.03
N GLU A 55 2.43 1.35 -12.86
CA GLU A 55 3.53 0.86 -13.68
C GLU A 55 3.08 -0.38 -14.46
N GLN A 56 3.44 -0.44 -15.74
CA GLN A 56 3.22 -1.61 -16.57
C GLN A 56 4.41 -2.54 -16.47
N ILE A 57 4.17 -3.85 -16.30
CA ILE A 57 5.22 -4.87 -16.37
C ILE A 57 5.71 -5.04 -17.80
N ASN A 58 6.95 -5.48 -17.97
CA ASN A 58 7.56 -5.78 -19.27
C ASN A 58 7.50 -7.27 -19.62
N GLY A 59 7.39 -8.14 -18.61
CA GLY A 59 7.30 -9.58 -18.76
C GLY A 59 6.64 -10.25 -17.58
N GLY A 60 6.32 -11.54 -17.71
CA GLY A 60 5.65 -12.33 -16.70
C GLY A 60 4.12 -12.20 -16.71
N GLN A 61 3.50 -12.71 -15.66
CA GLN A 61 2.05 -12.68 -15.45
C GLN A 61 1.71 -11.89 -14.19
N LEU A 62 0.66 -11.08 -14.25
CA LEU A 62 0.15 -10.33 -13.10
C LEU A 62 -1.38 -10.29 -13.15
N LEU A 63 -2.00 -10.98 -12.20
CA LEU A 63 -3.45 -10.97 -12.00
C LEU A 63 -3.78 -10.24 -10.69
N VAL A 64 -4.67 -9.27 -10.74
CA VAL A 64 -5.16 -8.54 -9.56
C VAL A 64 -6.67 -8.54 -9.61
N ASP A 65 -7.30 -9.07 -8.57
CA ASP A 65 -8.75 -9.28 -8.49
C ASP A 65 -9.30 -9.96 -9.78
N GLY A 66 -8.59 -10.98 -10.27
CA GLY A 66 -8.92 -11.71 -11.51
C GLY A 66 -8.63 -10.96 -12.81
N MET A 67 -8.21 -9.70 -12.76
CA MET A 67 -7.85 -8.92 -13.95
C MET A 67 -6.40 -9.14 -14.33
N ASP A 68 -6.14 -9.52 -15.59
CA ASP A 68 -4.80 -9.66 -16.13
C ASP A 68 -4.20 -8.28 -16.50
N LEU A 69 -3.23 -7.83 -15.68
CA LEU A 69 -2.55 -6.55 -15.83
C LEU A 69 -1.34 -6.60 -16.78
N ALA A 70 -0.94 -7.78 -17.25
CA ALA A 70 0.10 -7.92 -18.27
C ALA A 70 -0.38 -7.41 -19.65
N LYS A 71 -1.70 -7.43 -19.89
CA LYS A 71 -2.29 -6.98 -21.15
C LYS A 71 -1.92 -5.54 -21.47
N PRO A 72 -1.38 -5.24 -22.68
CA PRO A 72 -0.93 -3.90 -23.02
C PRO A 72 -2.09 -2.89 -23.17
N ASN A 73 -3.25 -3.34 -23.64
CA ASN A 73 -4.37 -2.51 -24.10
C ASN A 73 -5.56 -2.55 -23.11
N LEU A 74 -5.32 -2.31 -21.83
CA LEU A 74 -6.42 -2.12 -20.88
C LEU A 74 -7.13 -0.79 -21.16
N THR A 75 -8.46 -0.85 -21.28
CA THR A 75 -9.28 0.33 -21.51
C THR A 75 -9.30 1.24 -20.27
N ARG A 76 -9.58 2.54 -20.48
CA ARG A 76 -9.76 3.49 -19.38
C ARG A 76 -10.81 3.01 -18.37
N LYS A 77 -11.90 2.39 -18.81
CA LYS A 77 -12.96 1.84 -17.95
C LYS A 77 -12.43 0.71 -17.07
N GLN A 78 -11.64 -0.20 -17.62
CA GLN A 78 -11.01 -1.29 -16.86
C GLN A 78 -10.04 -0.76 -15.80
N LEU A 79 -9.20 0.23 -16.18
CA LEU A 79 -8.25 0.84 -15.23
C LEU A 79 -8.97 1.63 -14.10
N LEU A 80 -10.07 2.31 -14.41
CA LEU A 80 -10.88 2.97 -13.38
C LEU A 80 -11.52 1.94 -12.44
N GLY A 81 -12.07 0.85 -12.98
CA GLY A 81 -12.64 -0.24 -12.17
C GLY A 81 -11.59 -0.91 -11.29
N LEU A 82 -10.39 -1.18 -11.82
CA LEU A 82 -9.27 -1.71 -11.03
C LEU A 82 -8.92 -0.76 -9.87
N ARG A 83 -8.70 0.52 -10.16
CA ARG A 83 -8.27 1.51 -9.15
C ARG A 83 -9.36 1.91 -8.15
N ALA A 84 -10.62 1.60 -8.43
CA ALA A 84 -11.68 1.68 -7.44
C ALA A 84 -11.57 0.56 -6.41
N LYS A 85 -11.16 -0.64 -6.84
CA LYS A 85 -11.01 -1.83 -5.99
C LYS A 85 -9.64 -1.94 -5.32
N VAL A 86 -8.61 -1.31 -5.90
CA VAL A 86 -7.23 -1.34 -5.41
C VAL A 86 -6.83 0.07 -5.01
N GLY A 87 -7.09 0.43 -3.76
CA GLY A 87 -6.71 1.71 -3.18
C GLY A 87 -5.19 1.81 -3.00
N MET A 88 -4.66 3.02 -3.06
CA MET A 88 -3.24 3.26 -2.82
C MET A 88 -3.01 4.48 -1.95
N VAL A 89 -2.20 4.30 -0.91
CA VAL A 89 -1.72 5.33 0.00
C VAL A 89 -0.23 5.54 -0.27
N PHE A 90 0.14 6.76 -0.62
CA PHE A 90 1.51 7.12 -0.98
C PHE A 90 2.29 7.66 0.22
N GLN A 91 3.60 7.63 0.13
CA GLN A 91 4.52 8.26 1.08
C GLN A 91 4.22 9.75 1.26
N GLN A 92 4.00 10.48 0.16
CA GLN A 92 3.45 11.82 0.18
C GLN A 92 1.94 11.71 0.09
N CYS A 93 1.21 12.25 1.07
CA CYS A 93 -0.25 12.10 1.20
C CYS A 93 -1.03 12.51 -0.07
N ASN A 94 -0.45 13.38 -0.90
CA ASN A 94 -1.02 13.86 -2.17
C ASN A 94 -2.47 14.37 -2.03
N LEU A 95 -2.77 15.07 -0.93
CA LEU A 95 -4.05 15.75 -0.76
C LEU A 95 -4.11 16.96 -1.68
N PHE A 96 -5.30 17.25 -2.20
CA PHE A 96 -5.54 18.45 -2.99
C PHE A 96 -5.54 19.68 -2.05
N PRO A 97 -4.55 20.58 -2.13
CA PRO A 97 -4.38 21.65 -1.13
C PRO A 97 -5.46 22.72 -1.18
N HIS A 98 -6.15 22.85 -2.32
CA HIS A 98 -7.22 23.82 -2.56
C HIS A 98 -8.62 23.29 -2.22
N MET A 99 -8.71 22.10 -1.64
CA MET A 99 -9.95 21.42 -1.25
C MET A 99 -9.95 21.13 0.24
N THR A 100 -11.12 21.17 0.87
CA THR A 100 -11.28 20.72 2.25
C THR A 100 -10.95 19.24 2.39
N VAL A 101 -10.76 18.76 3.61
CA VAL A 101 -10.60 17.33 3.92
C VAL A 101 -11.80 16.54 3.37
N LEU A 102 -13.03 16.99 3.65
CA LEU A 102 -14.25 16.35 3.17
C LEU A 102 -14.31 16.28 1.64
N ASP A 103 -13.93 17.35 0.95
CA ASP A 103 -13.92 17.38 -0.52
C ASP A 103 -12.85 16.43 -1.09
N ASN A 104 -11.67 16.34 -0.46
CA ASN A 104 -10.66 15.36 -0.82
C ASN A 104 -11.18 13.91 -0.76
N LEU A 105 -11.98 13.58 0.25
CA LEU A 105 -12.54 12.25 0.42
C LEU A 105 -13.68 11.96 -0.55
N THR A 106 -14.54 12.96 -0.82
CA THR A 106 -15.78 12.77 -1.61
C THR A 106 -15.59 12.90 -3.11
N LEU A 107 -14.46 13.46 -3.58
CA LEU A 107 -14.22 13.71 -4.99
C LEU A 107 -14.28 12.42 -5.84
N ALA A 108 -13.52 11.39 -5.44
CA ALA A 108 -13.44 10.16 -6.22
C ALA A 108 -14.75 9.34 -6.17
N PRO A 109 -15.41 9.11 -5.03
CA PRO A 109 -16.72 8.48 -4.97
C PRO A 109 -17.77 9.15 -5.86
N ARG A 110 -17.85 10.48 -5.84
CA ARG A 110 -18.79 11.23 -6.70
C ARG A 110 -18.47 11.16 -8.19
N LYS A 111 -17.17 11.21 -8.56
CA LYS A 111 -16.75 11.29 -9.97
C LYS A 111 -16.58 9.92 -10.63
N VAL A 112 -16.21 8.89 -9.88
CA VAL A 112 -15.91 7.54 -10.41
C VAL A 112 -17.07 6.57 -10.17
N LEU A 113 -17.65 6.61 -8.95
CA LEU A 113 -18.74 5.71 -8.56
C LEU A 113 -20.12 6.33 -8.77
N ASN A 114 -20.20 7.62 -9.16
CA ASN A 114 -21.44 8.39 -9.31
C ASN A 114 -22.29 8.43 -8.03
N GLN A 115 -21.67 8.36 -6.86
CA GLN A 115 -22.39 8.44 -5.58
C GLN A 115 -23.04 9.81 -5.38
N ALA A 116 -24.22 9.80 -4.75
CA ALA A 116 -24.92 11.04 -4.43
C ALA A 116 -24.13 11.88 -3.42
N PRO A 117 -24.20 13.24 -3.48
CA PRO A 117 -23.46 14.11 -2.57
C PRO A 117 -23.71 13.84 -1.08
N LYS A 118 -24.95 13.55 -0.69
CA LYS A 118 -25.29 13.23 0.72
C LYS A 118 -24.67 11.92 1.17
N GLU A 119 -24.75 10.89 0.34
CA GLU A 119 -24.20 9.55 0.60
C GLU A 119 -22.66 9.60 0.74
N SER A 120 -21.98 10.18 -0.25
CA SER A 120 -20.53 10.32 -0.21
C SER A 120 -20.04 11.15 0.97
N SER A 121 -20.78 12.22 1.38
CA SER A 121 -20.44 13.02 2.54
C SER A 121 -20.64 12.24 3.87
N HIS A 122 -21.70 11.46 3.98
CA HIS A 122 -21.95 10.62 5.16
C HIS A 122 -20.86 9.56 5.33
N MET A 123 -20.54 8.85 4.25
CA MET A 123 -19.47 7.86 4.23
C MET A 123 -18.09 8.48 4.56
N ALA A 124 -17.78 9.63 3.95
CA ALA A 124 -16.52 10.31 4.20
C ALA A 124 -16.38 10.74 5.68
N ARG A 125 -17.44 11.23 6.32
CA ARG A 125 -17.42 11.56 7.75
C ARG A 125 -17.22 10.32 8.61
N SER A 126 -17.87 9.19 8.30
CA SER A 126 -17.66 7.92 9.00
C SER A 126 -16.20 7.45 8.92
N TYR A 127 -15.56 7.54 7.74
CA TYR A 127 -14.14 7.20 7.63
C TYR A 127 -13.21 8.21 8.32
N LEU A 128 -13.58 9.49 8.39
CA LEU A 128 -12.84 10.47 9.20
C LEU A 128 -12.92 10.16 10.69
N GLU A 129 -14.08 9.77 11.19
CA GLU A 129 -14.23 9.30 12.57
C GLU A 129 -13.38 8.07 12.84
N LYS A 130 -13.39 7.09 11.90
CA LYS A 130 -12.58 5.88 11.98
C LYS A 130 -11.07 6.14 12.09
N VAL A 131 -10.56 7.17 11.43
CA VAL A 131 -9.15 7.57 11.54
C VAL A 131 -8.90 8.63 12.62
N GLY A 132 -9.89 8.91 13.50
CA GLY A 132 -9.78 9.87 14.60
C GLY A 132 -9.70 11.34 14.19
N LEU A 133 -10.35 11.72 13.08
CA LEU A 133 -10.31 13.07 12.50
C LEU A 133 -11.70 13.62 12.14
N GLY A 134 -12.76 13.19 12.84
CA GLY A 134 -14.14 13.60 12.55
C GLY A 134 -14.34 15.12 12.53
N GLU A 135 -13.70 15.83 13.47
CA GLU A 135 -13.76 17.29 13.59
C GLU A 135 -12.97 18.05 12.51
N LYS A 136 -12.14 17.38 11.72
CA LYS A 136 -11.30 17.98 10.68
C LYS A 136 -11.93 18.00 9.29
N ALA A 137 -13.20 17.62 9.16
CA ALA A 137 -13.89 17.52 7.86
C ALA A 137 -13.81 18.80 7.02
N ASP A 138 -13.98 19.96 7.65
CA ASP A 138 -14.04 21.26 7.01
C ASP A 138 -12.67 21.98 6.99
N ALA A 139 -11.61 21.37 7.55
CA ALA A 139 -10.26 21.92 7.53
C ALA A 139 -9.60 21.79 6.16
N ASN A 140 -8.62 22.65 5.88
CA ASN A 140 -7.75 22.53 4.71
C ASN A 140 -6.51 21.68 5.04
N PRO A 141 -5.90 21.01 4.05
CA PRO A 141 -4.72 20.17 4.30
C PRO A 141 -3.53 20.88 4.95
N ASP A 142 -3.34 22.18 4.74
CA ASP A 142 -2.26 22.98 5.33
C ASP A 142 -2.42 23.17 6.85
N GLN A 143 -3.64 23.00 7.36
CA GLN A 143 -3.97 23.08 8.79
C GLN A 143 -3.74 21.75 9.55
N LEU A 144 -3.27 20.72 8.86
CA LEU A 144 -3.07 19.37 9.39
C LEU A 144 -1.59 19.05 9.63
N SER A 145 -1.28 18.31 10.71
CA SER A 145 0.04 17.71 10.90
C SER A 145 0.34 16.64 9.83
N GLY A 146 1.60 16.22 9.70
CA GLY A 146 1.99 15.15 8.78
C GLY A 146 1.20 13.86 9.01
N GLY A 147 1.10 13.40 10.26
CA GLY A 147 0.34 12.21 10.63
C GLY A 147 -1.17 12.35 10.36
N GLN A 148 -1.74 13.54 10.61
CA GLN A 148 -3.15 13.82 10.25
C GLN A 148 -3.37 13.76 8.73
N LYS A 149 -2.47 14.36 7.92
CA LYS A 149 -2.54 14.27 6.46
C LYS A 149 -2.49 12.84 5.96
N GLN A 150 -1.65 12.01 6.57
CA GLN A 150 -1.53 10.60 6.19
C GLN A 150 -2.79 9.81 6.56
N ARG A 151 -3.37 10.04 7.74
CA ARG A 151 -4.65 9.43 8.13
C ARG A 151 -5.80 9.87 7.23
N VAL A 152 -5.84 11.14 6.81
CA VAL A 152 -6.78 11.62 5.78
C VAL A 152 -6.57 10.91 4.44
N ALA A 153 -5.32 10.67 4.02
CA ALA A 153 -5.02 9.94 2.78
C ALA A 153 -5.50 8.48 2.86
N ILE A 154 -5.39 7.83 4.04
CA ILE A 154 -5.97 6.50 4.29
C ILE A 154 -7.49 6.56 4.19
N ALA A 155 -8.15 7.49 4.88
CA ALA A 155 -9.61 7.67 4.83
C ALA A 155 -10.08 7.93 3.39
N ARG A 156 -9.36 8.72 2.60
CA ARG A 156 -9.66 8.97 1.19
C ARG A 156 -9.61 7.69 0.35
N ALA A 157 -8.62 6.82 0.59
CA ALA A 157 -8.55 5.54 -0.11
C ALA A 157 -9.71 4.62 0.30
N LEU A 158 -10.09 4.60 1.57
CA LEU A 158 -11.23 3.82 2.09
C LEU A 158 -12.58 4.28 1.55
N CYS A 159 -12.75 5.56 1.21
CA CYS A 159 -13.99 6.08 0.61
C CYS A 159 -14.33 5.47 -0.77
N MET A 160 -13.40 4.77 -1.40
CA MET A 160 -13.67 3.99 -2.61
C MET A 160 -14.12 2.55 -2.31
N GLU A 161 -14.21 2.16 -1.02
CA GLU A 161 -14.55 0.81 -0.54
C GLU A 161 -13.71 -0.27 -1.26
N PRO A 162 -12.35 -0.17 -1.20
CA PRO A 162 -11.48 -1.04 -1.96
C PRO A 162 -11.42 -2.45 -1.35
N ASP A 163 -11.22 -3.46 -2.22
CA ASP A 163 -10.94 -4.84 -1.82
C ASP A 163 -9.48 -5.04 -1.34
N ILE A 164 -8.56 -4.18 -1.82
CA ILE A 164 -7.12 -4.23 -1.56
C ILE A 164 -6.60 -2.82 -1.28
N LEU A 165 -5.78 -2.66 -0.23
CA LEU A 165 -5.05 -1.42 0.05
C LEU A 165 -3.54 -1.62 -0.14
N LEU A 166 -2.94 -0.76 -0.93
CA LEU A 166 -1.51 -0.68 -1.16
C LEU A 166 -0.93 0.51 -0.40
N PHE A 167 0.13 0.29 0.39
CA PHE A 167 0.82 1.33 1.14
C PHE A 167 2.27 1.46 0.67
N ASP A 168 2.65 2.60 0.11
CA ASP A 168 4.01 2.89 -0.35
C ASP A 168 4.72 3.77 0.68
N GLU A 169 5.41 3.14 1.65
CA GLU A 169 6.16 3.79 2.74
C GLU A 169 5.34 4.86 3.50
N PRO A 170 4.17 4.52 4.08
CA PRO A 170 3.20 5.50 4.58
C PRO A 170 3.69 6.35 5.77
N THR A 171 4.79 5.95 6.42
CA THR A 171 5.33 6.63 7.62
C THR A 171 6.67 7.32 7.38
N SER A 172 7.36 7.05 6.25
CA SER A 172 8.74 7.47 6.04
C SER A 172 8.96 8.99 5.90
N ALA A 173 7.89 9.77 5.66
CA ALA A 173 7.92 11.22 5.59
C ALA A 173 7.40 11.89 6.88
N LEU A 174 7.21 11.14 7.97
CA LEU A 174 6.64 11.61 9.22
C LEU A 174 7.70 11.72 10.32
N ASP A 175 7.49 12.65 11.23
CA ASP A 175 8.22 12.70 12.49
C ASP A 175 7.95 11.43 13.32
N PRO A 176 8.96 10.87 14.03
CA PRO A 176 8.81 9.61 14.76
C PRO A 176 7.61 9.56 15.73
N GLU A 177 7.30 10.66 16.38
CA GLU A 177 6.16 10.79 17.31
C GLU A 177 4.77 10.68 16.63
N LEU A 178 4.69 10.91 15.30
CA LEU A 178 3.45 10.84 14.54
C LEU A 178 3.26 9.46 13.86
N VAL A 179 4.29 8.64 13.79
CA VAL A 179 4.26 7.31 13.16
C VAL A 179 3.23 6.39 13.83
N GLY A 180 3.20 6.38 15.17
CA GLY A 180 2.33 5.50 15.94
C GLY A 180 0.85 5.63 15.60
N GLU A 181 0.37 6.87 15.38
CA GLU A 181 -1.03 7.14 15.04
C GLU A 181 -1.44 6.52 13.68
N VAL A 182 -0.55 6.57 12.70
CA VAL A 182 -0.78 5.99 11.37
C VAL A 182 -0.76 4.47 11.45
N LEU A 183 0.22 3.89 12.16
CA LEU A 183 0.32 2.44 12.34
C LEU A 183 -0.86 1.85 13.11
N MET A 184 -1.43 2.57 14.08
CA MET A 184 -2.66 2.14 14.77
C MET A 184 -3.84 2.02 13.81
N VAL A 185 -4.05 2.99 12.92
CA VAL A 185 -5.11 2.92 11.90
C VAL A 185 -4.88 1.72 10.98
N MET A 186 -3.65 1.50 10.51
CA MET A 186 -3.32 0.35 9.66
C MET A 186 -3.54 -0.99 10.39
N LYS A 187 -3.20 -1.08 11.67
CA LYS A 187 -3.45 -2.27 12.49
C LYS A 187 -4.94 -2.55 12.62
N GLN A 188 -5.76 -1.54 12.89
CA GLN A 188 -7.22 -1.68 12.94
C GLN A 188 -7.78 -2.22 11.61
N LEU A 189 -7.31 -1.72 10.47
CA LEU A 189 -7.73 -2.21 9.15
C LEU A 189 -7.34 -3.69 8.93
N ALA A 190 -6.17 -4.11 9.43
CA ALA A 190 -5.75 -5.51 9.40
C ALA A 190 -6.68 -6.40 10.25
N GLU A 191 -7.01 -5.96 11.47
CA GLU A 191 -7.92 -6.67 12.37
C GLU A 191 -9.34 -6.80 11.80
N GLU A 192 -9.77 -5.86 10.95
CA GLU A 192 -11.03 -5.90 10.19
C GLU A 192 -10.97 -6.81 8.95
N GLY A 193 -9.83 -7.44 8.67
CA GLY A 193 -9.67 -8.38 7.56
C GLY A 193 -9.38 -7.70 6.21
N MET A 194 -8.92 -6.44 6.18
CA MET A 194 -8.54 -5.76 4.95
C MET A 194 -7.32 -6.43 4.31
N THR A 195 -7.41 -6.74 3.02
CA THR A 195 -6.23 -7.18 2.25
C THR A 195 -5.26 -6.02 2.07
N MET A 196 -4.04 -6.15 2.58
CA MET A 196 -3.06 -5.07 2.53
C MET A 196 -1.70 -5.53 1.98
N VAL A 197 -1.09 -4.66 1.16
CA VAL A 197 0.31 -4.79 0.76
C VAL A 197 1.05 -3.55 1.20
N VAL A 198 2.03 -3.71 2.08
CA VAL A 198 2.67 -2.60 2.77
C VAL A 198 4.17 -2.59 2.48
N VAL A 199 4.64 -1.62 1.71
CA VAL A 199 6.08 -1.31 1.64
C VAL A 199 6.42 -0.49 2.88
N THR A 200 7.30 -0.99 3.73
CA THR A 200 7.60 -0.34 5.02
C THR A 200 9.03 -0.56 5.49
N HIS A 201 9.49 0.36 6.33
CA HIS A 201 10.70 0.25 7.14
C HIS A 201 10.37 0.01 8.62
N GLU A 202 9.09 -0.06 8.99
CA GLU A 202 8.61 -0.34 10.36
C GLU A 202 8.61 -1.85 10.62
N MET A 203 9.78 -2.37 11.04
CA MET A 203 9.96 -3.83 11.21
C MET A 203 9.08 -4.41 12.32
N GLN A 204 8.82 -3.61 13.37
CA GLN A 204 7.93 -4.04 14.44
C GLN A 204 6.49 -4.19 13.94
N PHE A 205 5.99 -3.23 13.17
CA PHE A 205 4.68 -3.31 12.54
C PHE A 205 4.59 -4.54 11.60
N ALA A 206 5.59 -4.74 10.73
CA ALA A 206 5.64 -5.89 9.83
C ALA A 206 5.61 -7.22 10.58
N LYS A 207 6.23 -7.30 11.78
CA LYS A 207 6.28 -8.50 12.61
C LYS A 207 5.00 -8.76 13.40
N GLU A 208 4.31 -7.69 13.86
CA GLU A 208 3.12 -7.80 14.72
C GLU A 208 1.83 -7.92 13.91
N VAL A 209 1.74 -7.24 12.78
CA VAL A 209 0.52 -7.09 11.98
C VAL A 209 0.60 -7.86 10.66
N GLY A 210 1.80 -8.05 10.12
CA GLY A 210 2.00 -8.77 8.87
C GLY A 210 1.83 -10.28 9.03
N ASP A 211 1.08 -10.91 8.14
CA ASP A 211 1.01 -12.37 8.02
C ASP A 211 2.26 -12.92 7.34
N ARG A 212 2.67 -12.25 6.26
CA ARG A 212 3.87 -12.63 5.50
C ARG A 212 4.74 -11.42 5.18
N VAL A 213 6.01 -11.71 4.96
CA VAL A 213 7.00 -10.73 4.48
C VAL A 213 7.66 -11.23 3.20
N PHE A 214 7.91 -10.28 2.27
CA PHE A 214 8.74 -10.47 1.10
C PHE A 214 9.96 -9.56 1.24
N PHE A 215 11.14 -10.16 1.37
CA PHE A 215 12.40 -9.43 1.34
C PHE A 215 12.89 -9.32 -0.09
N LEU A 216 12.81 -8.11 -0.63
CA LEU A 216 13.32 -7.79 -1.96
C LEU A 216 14.78 -7.34 -1.89
N ASN A 217 15.59 -7.90 -2.77
CA ASN A 217 16.97 -7.49 -2.95
C ASN A 217 17.38 -7.56 -4.43
N GLN A 218 17.97 -6.49 -4.95
CA GLN A 218 18.46 -6.40 -6.35
C GLN A 218 17.42 -6.81 -7.41
N GLY A 219 16.15 -6.50 -7.18
CA GLY A 219 15.05 -6.80 -8.11
C GLY A 219 14.52 -8.23 -8.04
N LYS A 220 14.83 -9.00 -6.98
CA LYS A 220 14.34 -10.37 -6.75
C LYS A 220 13.77 -10.50 -5.35
N VAL A 221 12.86 -11.47 -5.15
CA VAL A 221 12.48 -11.93 -3.81
C VAL A 221 13.58 -12.88 -3.35
N GLU A 222 14.35 -12.47 -2.36
CA GLU A 222 15.45 -13.26 -1.80
C GLU A 222 14.97 -14.18 -0.69
N GLU A 223 14.02 -13.70 0.12
CA GLU A 223 13.38 -14.49 1.17
C GLU A 223 11.93 -14.09 1.34
N GLN A 224 11.06 -15.06 1.60
CA GLN A 224 9.64 -14.82 1.91
C GLN A 224 9.12 -15.90 2.86
N GLY A 225 8.11 -15.56 3.63
CA GLY A 225 7.46 -16.49 4.54
C GLY A 225 6.63 -15.79 5.61
N ASN A 226 6.27 -16.52 6.66
CA ASN A 226 5.58 -15.95 7.81
C ASN A 226 6.39 -14.78 8.37
N ALA A 227 5.74 -13.63 8.57
CA ALA A 227 6.43 -12.39 8.93
C ALA A 227 7.22 -12.52 10.24
N ARG A 228 6.62 -13.15 11.26
CA ARG A 228 7.26 -13.32 12.55
C ARG A 228 8.49 -14.23 12.48
N GLU A 229 8.41 -15.34 11.72
CA GLU A 229 9.53 -16.27 11.56
C GLU A 229 10.69 -15.63 10.79
N VAL A 230 10.40 -15.06 9.61
CA VAL A 230 11.42 -14.48 8.74
C VAL A 230 12.12 -13.28 9.40
N LEU A 231 11.36 -12.43 10.13
CA LEU A 231 11.95 -11.26 10.81
C LEU A 231 12.67 -11.59 12.13
N THR A 232 12.40 -12.76 12.72
CA THR A 232 13.07 -13.19 13.96
C THR A 232 14.28 -14.11 13.68
N SER A 233 14.16 -14.97 12.67
CA SER A 233 15.16 -16.00 12.34
C SER A 233 15.41 -16.04 10.83
N PRO A 234 15.95 -14.96 10.24
CA PRO A 234 16.20 -14.86 8.81
C PRO A 234 17.21 -15.91 8.35
N ARG A 235 16.95 -16.55 7.21
CA ARG A 235 17.83 -17.54 6.57
C ARG A 235 18.92 -16.88 5.74
N SER A 236 18.56 -15.80 5.03
CA SER A 236 19.47 -15.04 4.18
C SER A 236 20.42 -14.19 5.01
N ASP A 237 21.73 -14.26 4.74
CA ASP A 237 22.75 -13.39 5.36
C ASP A 237 22.51 -11.93 5.04
N ARG A 238 21.96 -11.65 3.86
CA ARG A 238 21.61 -10.28 3.44
C ARG A 238 20.44 -9.73 4.25
N LEU A 239 19.42 -10.55 4.51
CA LEU A 239 18.31 -10.14 5.37
C LEU A 239 18.79 -9.92 6.81
N ARG A 240 19.65 -10.79 7.35
CA ARG A 240 20.29 -10.58 8.67
C ARG A 240 21.01 -9.24 8.75
N THR A 241 21.85 -8.95 7.75
CA THR A 241 22.57 -7.68 7.67
C THR A 241 21.61 -6.48 7.50
N PHE A 242 20.54 -6.62 6.73
CA PHE A 242 19.53 -5.57 6.58
C PHE A 242 18.83 -5.27 7.91
N LEU A 243 18.35 -6.31 8.62
CA LEU A 243 17.64 -6.16 9.89
C LEU A 243 18.55 -5.60 11.00
N SER A 244 19.82 -6.00 11.08
CA SER A 244 20.76 -5.45 12.07
C SER A 244 20.98 -3.95 11.91
N ARG A 245 21.01 -3.45 10.68
CA ARG A 245 21.10 -2.00 10.40
C ARG A 245 19.83 -1.25 10.80
N MET A 246 18.65 -1.87 10.63
CA MET A 246 17.37 -1.25 10.98
C MET A 246 17.12 -1.22 12.49
N SER A 247 17.65 -2.19 13.24
CA SER A 247 17.53 -2.25 14.71
C SER A 247 18.57 -1.41 15.45
N GLY A 248 19.47 -0.72 14.76
CA GLY A 248 20.54 0.07 15.38
C GLY A 248 21.61 -0.76 16.08
N THR A 249 21.56 -2.08 15.95
CA THR A 249 22.56 -2.99 16.50
C THR A 249 23.68 -3.12 15.47
N LEU A 250 24.71 -2.27 15.59
CA LEU A 250 25.96 -2.43 14.86
C LEU A 250 26.63 -3.73 15.33
N VAL A 251 26.84 -4.66 14.41
CA VAL A 251 27.74 -5.81 14.60
C VAL A 251 29.16 -5.35 14.32
#